data_a9b152d56b700f5c1a01c8f492c3e35b
#
_entry.id   a9b152d56b700f5c1a01c8f492c3e35b
#
_cell.length_a   1.000
_cell.length_b   1.000
_cell.length_c   1.000
_cell.angle_alpha   90.00
_cell.angle_beta   90.00
_cell.angle_gamma   90.00
#
_symmetry.space_group_name_H-M   'P 1'
#
loop_
_entity.id
_entity.type
_entity.pdbx_description
1 polymer ?
#
loop_
_entity_poly.entity_id
_entity_poly.type
_entity_poly.pdbx_seq_one_letter_code
_entity_poly.pdbx_strand_id
1 'polypeptide(L)'
;MPWTRKHLITLEELSLAEIDQIHTTAAAFKKILGRSVKKVPALRGKTIVNLFLEPSTRTRMAFDMAAKRLSADVISLDGSSSSTTKGETLRDTAENIRALGADMIVLRHAAAGSPLYLSKFLDIPVINAGDGAHEHPTQGLLDTFTMLEHLGSLKGRKVVILGDILFSRVARSNIHALTKLGAAVTLVGPSTLVPPWFTDLGVKVSHDLRSALADAEVVMLLRIQHERQSSGHFPSLGEYTSMFGLNKTRAGWLNPKAIIMHPGPINRGVEIDSELADGEHSVILEQVTNGIAVRMAVLFLCSGGQPESVMQTS
;
A
#
# COMPACT_ATOMS: atom_id res chain seq x y z
N MET A 1 -5.11 -3.34 23.57
CA MET A 1 -5.95 -4.54 23.31
C MET A 1 -5.10 -5.57 22.59
N PRO A 2 -5.26 -6.88 22.81
CA PRO A 2 -4.51 -7.88 22.04
C PRO A 2 -4.92 -7.87 20.57
N TRP A 3 -3.98 -8.19 19.68
CA TRP A 3 -4.28 -8.39 18.27
C TRP A 3 -5.03 -9.71 18.08
N THR A 4 -6.15 -9.68 17.39
CA THR A 4 -7.02 -10.87 17.20
C THR A 4 -7.32 -11.16 15.73
N ARG A 5 -6.95 -10.26 14.83
CA ARG A 5 -7.26 -10.40 13.40
C ARG A 5 -6.31 -11.40 12.74
N LYS A 6 -6.89 -12.40 12.09
CA LYS A 6 -6.16 -13.46 11.38
C LYS A 6 -5.74 -13.05 9.95
N HIS A 7 -6.63 -12.36 9.23
CA HIS A 7 -6.43 -11.96 7.85
C HIS A 7 -6.28 -10.44 7.75
N LEU A 8 -5.53 -9.96 6.77
CA LEU A 8 -5.53 -8.55 6.37
C LEU A 8 -6.06 -8.44 4.94
N ILE A 9 -7.35 -8.13 4.81
CA ILE A 9 -8.04 -8.09 3.51
C ILE A 9 -8.24 -6.66 3.02
N THR A 10 -8.74 -5.75 3.88
CA THR A 10 -9.04 -4.35 3.54
C THR A 10 -8.61 -3.43 4.68
N LEU A 11 -8.39 -2.14 4.38
CA LEU A 11 -8.29 -1.09 5.39
C LEU A 11 -9.66 -0.54 5.79
N GLU A 12 -10.66 -0.78 4.94
CA GLU A 12 -12.04 -0.43 5.25
C GLU A 12 -12.53 -1.10 6.55
N GLU A 13 -12.14 -2.36 6.78
CA GLU A 13 -12.56 -3.12 7.96
C GLU A 13 -11.69 -2.90 9.21
N LEU A 14 -10.49 -2.33 9.07
CA LEU A 14 -9.62 -2.08 10.22
C LEU A 14 -10.17 -0.93 11.08
N SER A 15 -10.16 -1.12 12.38
CA SER A 15 -10.35 -0.04 13.34
C SER A 15 -9.10 0.86 13.45
N LEU A 16 -9.28 2.08 13.96
CA LEU A 16 -8.15 2.97 14.27
C LEU A 16 -7.12 2.29 15.20
N ALA A 17 -7.60 1.58 16.23
CA ALA A 17 -6.73 0.87 17.17
C ALA A 17 -5.88 -0.22 16.50
N GLU A 18 -6.44 -0.96 15.52
CA GLU A 18 -5.69 -1.96 14.76
C GLU A 18 -4.64 -1.31 13.84
N ILE A 19 -4.97 -0.17 13.21
CA ILE A 19 -4.01 0.61 12.42
C ILE A 19 -2.85 1.07 13.31
N ASP A 20 -3.14 1.62 14.49
CA ASP A 20 -2.13 2.09 15.46
C ASP A 20 -1.25 0.93 15.95
N GLN A 21 -1.82 -0.25 16.19
CA GLN A 21 -1.05 -1.45 16.56
C GLN A 21 -0.07 -1.87 15.47
N ILE A 22 -0.52 -1.85 14.19
CA ILE A 22 0.38 -2.16 13.07
C ILE A 22 1.50 -1.12 12.98
N HIS A 23 1.18 0.17 13.08
CA HIS A 23 2.18 1.25 13.02
C HIS A 23 3.19 1.16 14.16
N THR A 24 2.72 0.92 15.38
CA THR A 24 3.60 0.77 16.57
C THR A 24 4.52 -0.44 16.41
N THR A 25 3.99 -1.56 15.94
CA THR A 25 4.77 -2.77 15.67
C THR A 25 5.77 -2.55 14.54
N ALA A 26 5.37 -1.82 13.48
CA ALA A 26 6.25 -1.45 12.38
C ALA A 26 7.41 -0.55 12.85
N ALA A 27 7.14 0.41 13.72
CA ALA A 27 8.18 1.27 14.32
C ALA A 27 9.22 0.47 15.09
N ALA A 28 8.80 -0.55 15.85
CA ALA A 28 9.71 -1.46 16.54
C ALA A 28 10.56 -2.28 15.55
N PHE A 29 9.94 -2.84 14.49
CA PHE A 29 10.69 -3.54 13.45
C PHE A 29 11.62 -2.62 12.65
N LYS A 30 11.24 -1.36 12.40
CA LYS A 30 12.10 -0.38 11.72
C LYS A 30 13.41 -0.16 12.50
N LYS A 31 13.37 -0.10 13.85
CA LYS A 31 14.59 -0.02 14.68
C LYS A 31 15.48 -1.25 14.49
N ILE A 32 14.89 -2.45 14.38
CA ILE A 32 15.63 -3.69 14.13
C ILE A 32 16.30 -3.66 12.74
N LEU A 33 15.63 -3.10 11.73
CA LEU A 33 16.20 -2.95 10.39
C LEU A 33 17.43 -2.01 10.36
N GLY A 34 17.59 -1.14 11.35
CA GLY A 34 18.76 -0.28 11.52
C GLY A 34 19.98 -0.98 12.14
N ARG A 35 19.84 -2.21 12.68
CA ARG A 35 20.94 -2.96 13.33
C ARG A 35 21.87 -3.62 12.29
N SER A 36 23.04 -4.05 12.73
CA SER A 36 23.95 -4.89 11.92
C SER A 36 23.30 -6.21 11.52
N VAL A 37 22.64 -6.88 12.48
CA VAL A 37 21.83 -8.08 12.23
C VAL A 37 20.37 -7.67 12.10
N LYS A 38 19.90 -7.59 10.85
CA LYS A 38 18.54 -7.14 10.48
C LYS A 38 17.52 -8.31 10.45
N LYS A 39 17.67 -9.27 11.35
CA LYS A 39 16.87 -10.50 11.37
C LYS A 39 16.47 -10.86 12.80
N VAL A 40 15.22 -11.30 12.98
CA VAL A 40 14.67 -11.76 14.25
C VAL A 40 13.96 -13.11 14.06
N PRO A 41 13.98 -14.03 15.07
CA PRO A 41 13.42 -15.37 14.93
C PRO A 41 11.88 -15.42 15.15
N ALA A 42 11.16 -14.32 14.89
CA ALA A 42 9.76 -14.16 15.25
C ALA A 42 8.81 -15.13 14.51
N LEU A 43 9.17 -15.56 13.29
CA LEU A 43 8.42 -16.53 12.49
C LEU A 43 9.28 -17.74 12.08
N ARG A 44 10.27 -18.09 12.92
CA ARG A 44 11.12 -19.26 12.65
C ARG A 44 10.31 -20.54 12.59
N GLY A 45 10.52 -21.34 11.53
CA GLY A 45 9.78 -22.58 11.28
C GLY A 45 8.39 -22.37 10.67
N LYS A 46 8.01 -21.13 10.31
CA LYS A 46 6.81 -20.82 9.55
C LYS A 46 7.11 -20.68 8.07
N THR A 47 6.23 -21.21 7.23
CA THR A 47 6.31 -21.11 5.76
C THR A 47 5.28 -20.11 5.25
N ILE A 48 5.77 -19.06 4.57
CA ILE A 48 4.93 -18.03 3.95
C ILE A 48 4.97 -18.21 2.43
N VAL A 49 3.80 -18.33 1.81
CA VAL A 49 3.68 -18.44 0.35
C VAL A 49 3.21 -17.12 -0.25
N ASN A 50 4.07 -16.52 -1.08
CA ASN A 50 3.72 -15.36 -1.90
C ASN A 50 3.10 -15.85 -3.22
N LEU A 51 1.77 -15.79 -3.32
CA LEU A 51 1.00 -16.18 -4.51
C LEU A 51 0.65 -14.92 -5.32
N PHE A 52 1.46 -14.62 -6.34
CA PHE A 52 1.35 -13.42 -7.16
C PHE A 52 0.81 -13.76 -8.56
N LEU A 53 -0.50 -13.73 -8.72
CA LEU A 53 -1.19 -14.00 -9.99
C LEU A 53 -1.36 -12.74 -10.86
N GLU A 54 -0.98 -11.57 -10.34
CA GLU A 54 -0.78 -10.32 -11.08
C GLU A 54 0.67 -9.86 -10.89
N PRO A 55 1.40 -9.46 -11.96
CA PRO A 55 2.80 -9.08 -11.87
C PRO A 55 3.06 -7.94 -10.89
N SER A 56 4.06 -8.11 -10.01
CA SER A 56 4.56 -7.05 -9.13
C SER A 56 5.91 -7.39 -8.53
N THR A 57 6.98 -6.89 -9.12
CA THR A 57 8.35 -7.12 -8.62
C THR A 57 8.56 -6.51 -7.24
N ARG A 58 8.24 -5.22 -7.05
CA ARG A 58 8.49 -4.52 -5.78
C ARG A 58 7.72 -5.11 -4.61
N THR A 59 6.40 -5.32 -4.77
CA THR A 59 5.57 -5.83 -3.67
C THR A 59 6.00 -7.24 -3.27
N ARG A 60 6.29 -8.12 -4.26
CA ARG A 60 6.79 -9.47 -3.99
C ARG A 60 8.13 -9.43 -3.24
N MET A 61 9.11 -8.68 -3.76
CA MET A 61 10.41 -8.54 -3.09
C MET A 61 10.28 -7.99 -1.67
N ALA A 62 9.38 -7.04 -1.44
CA ALA A 62 9.18 -6.46 -0.11
C ALA A 62 8.57 -7.49 0.87
N PHE A 63 7.64 -8.33 0.44
CA PHE A 63 7.12 -9.43 1.27
C PHE A 63 8.17 -10.53 1.48
N ASP A 64 8.95 -10.90 0.44
CA ASP A 64 10.08 -11.82 0.57
C ASP A 64 11.08 -11.34 1.62
N MET A 65 11.46 -10.07 1.53
CA MET A 65 12.40 -9.48 2.50
C MET A 65 11.80 -9.43 3.91
N ALA A 66 10.56 -9.01 4.06
CA ALA A 66 9.88 -8.94 5.35
C ALA A 66 9.83 -10.33 6.03
N ALA A 67 9.39 -11.35 5.31
CA ALA A 67 9.31 -12.72 5.82
C ALA A 67 10.70 -13.28 6.21
N LYS A 68 11.72 -13.10 5.36
CA LYS A 68 13.09 -13.50 5.64
C LYS A 68 13.70 -12.75 6.84
N ARG A 69 13.35 -11.49 7.06
CA ARG A 69 13.74 -10.72 8.26
C ARG A 69 13.11 -11.27 9.54
N LEU A 70 11.93 -11.87 9.44
CA LEU A 70 11.26 -12.57 10.54
C LEU A 70 11.71 -14.02 10.71
N SER A 71 12.67 -14.50 9.93
CA SER A 71 13.19 -15.88 9.90
C SER A 71 12.17 -16.93 9.42
N ALA A 72 11.16 -16.52 8.64
CA ALA A 72 10.28 -17.45 7.97
C ALA A 72 10.93 -18.05 6.72
N ASP A 73 10.51 -19.25 6.33
CA ASP A 73 10.73 -19.82 5.01
C ASP A 73 9.77 -19.19 4.03
N VAL A 74 10.24 -18.91 2.79
CA VAL A 74 9.45 -18.19 1.78
C VAL A 74 9.43 -18.96 0.48
N ILE A 75 8.23 -19.18 -0.03
CA ILE A 75 7.99 -19.74 -1.36
C ILE A 75 7.26 -18.68 -2.17
N SER A 76 7.78 -18.32 -3.34
CA SER A 76 7.14 -17.36 -4.24
C SER A 76 6.67 -18.04 -5.51
N LEU A 77 5.37 -17.94 -5.79
CA LEU A 77 4.72 -18.48 -6.98
C LEU A 77 4.20 -17.33 -7.84
N ASP A 78 4.51 -17.39 -9.13
CA ASP A 78 4.07 -16.43 -10.15
C ASP A 78 2.98 -17.04 -11.03
N GLY A 79 2.06 -16.21 -11.52
CA GLY A 79 0.98 -16.67 -12.41
C GLY A 79 1.46 -17.38 -13.68
N SER A 80 2.63 -17.03 -14.21
CA SER A 80 3.22 -17.68 -15.39
C SER A 80 3.76 -19.09 -15.14
N SER A 81 4.09 -19.41 -13.89
CA SER A 81 4.61 -20.72 -13.45
C SER A 81 3.58 -21.57 -12.69
N SER A 82 2.37 -21.05 -12.53
CA SER A 82 1.31 -21.68 -11.74
C SER A 82 0.46 -22.64 -12.58
N SER A 83 -0.07 -23.69 -11.94
CA SER A 83 -1.04 -24.64 -12.51
C SER A 83 -2.35 -23.97 -12.94
N THR A 84 -2.59 -22.71 -12.58
CA THR A 84 -3.73 -21.92 -13.07
C THR A 84 -3.76 -21.80 -14.59
N THR A 85 -2.60 -21.89 -15.26
CA THR A 85 -2.53 -21.98 -16.74
C THR A 85 -3.11 -23.28 -17.28
N LYS A 86 -3.30 -24.30 -16.44
CA LYS A 86 -3.90 -25.60 -16.78
C LYS A 86 -5.39 -25.70 -16.40
N GLY A 87 -6.02 -24.59 -15.98
CA GLY A 87 -7.44 -24.55 -15.59
C GLY A 87 -7.70 -24.84 -14.10
N GLU A 88 -6.68 -24.89 -13.25
CA GLU A 88 -6.85 -25.02 -11.80
C GLU A 88 -7.51 -23.76 -11.24
N THR A 89 -8.51 -23.92 -10.36
CA THR A 89 -9.17 -22.78 -9.73
C THR A 89 -8.27 -22.14 -8.66
N LEU A 90 -8.51 -20.84 -8.36
CA LEU A 90 -7.80 -20.15 -7.28
C LEU A 90 -7.96 -20.88 -5.93
N ARG A 91 -9.13 -21.46 -5.69
CA ARG A 91 -9.42 -22.24 -4.48
C ARG A 91 -8.57 -23.50 -4.40
N ASP A 92 -8.55 -24.30 -5.47
CA ASP A 92 -7.78 -25.56 -5.50
C ASP A 92 -6.29 -25.27 -5.32
N THR A 93 -5.76 -24.23 -5.99
CA THR A 93 -4.36 -23.79 -5.82
C THR A 93 -4.08 -23.45 -4.35
N ALA A 94 -4.95 -22.70 -3.69
CA ALA A 94 -4.75 -22.27 -2.31
C ALA A 94 -4.89 -23.44 -1.31
N GLU A 95 -5.81 -24.36 -1.53
CA GLU A 95 -5.98 -25.57 -0.70
C GLU A 95 -4.76 -26.51 -0.86
N ASN A 96 -4.22 -26.65 -2.08
CA ASN A 96 -2.97 -27.40 -2.32
C ASN A 96 -1.79 -26.76 -1.58
N ILE A 97 -1.63 -25.44 -1.66
CA ILE A 97 -0.59 -24.71 -0.94
C ILE A 97 -0.71 -24.94 0.57
N ARG A 98 -1.92 -24.89 1.11
CA ARG A 98 -2.17 -25.18 2.53
C ARG A 98 -1.82 -26.64 2.89
N ALA A 99 -2.23 -27.60 2.06
CA ALA A 99 -1.95 -29.03 2.27
C ALA A 99 -0.45 -29.35 2.23
N LEU A 100 0.34 -28.55 1.50
CA LEU A 100 1.81 -28.64 1.47
C LEU A 100 2.49 -28.03 2.72
N GLY A 101 1.71 -27.53 3.69
CA GLY A 101 2.21 -27.05 4.98
C GLY A 101 2.49 -25.55 5.03
N ALA A 102 1.90 -24.75 4.15
CA ALA A 102 1.98 -23.29 4.27
C ALA A 102 1.25 -22.80 5.53
N ASP A 103 1.88 -21.89 6.27
CA ASP A 103 1.31 -21.24 7.45
C ASP A 103 0.61 -19.91 7.12
N MET A 104 0.86 -19.33 5.95
CA MET A 104 0.26 -18.06 5.51
C MET A 104 0.33 -17.92 3.98
N ILE A 105 -0.68 -17.29 3.39
CA ILE A 105 -0.68 -16.91 1.98
C ILE A 105 -0.73 -15.38 1.84
N VAL A 106 0.21 -14.82 1.10
CA VAL A 106 0.20 -13.42 0.62
C VAL A 106 -0.30 -13.44 -0.81
N LEU A 107 -1.53 -12.96 -1.04
CA LEU A 107 -2.17 -13.02 -2.35
C LEU A 107 -2.16 -11.68 -3.06
N ARG A 108 -1.72 -11.68 -4.32
CA ARG A 108 -1.94 -10.60 -5.28
C ARG A 108 -2.70 -11.13 -6.50
N HIS A 109 -3.83 -10.50 -6.84
CA HIS A 109 -4.72 -10.97 -7.89
C HIS A 109 -5.31 -9.81 -8.71
N ALA A 110 -5.62 -10.06 -9.99
CA ALA A 110 -6.25 -9.06 -10.86
C ALA A 110 -7.74 -8.85 -10.54
N ALA A 111 -8.44 -9.87 -10.03
CA ALA A 111 -9.85 -9.75 -9.65
C ALA A 111 -10.00 -9.24 -8.22
N ALA A 112 -10.80 -8.19 -8.03
CA ALA A 112 -11.19 -7.66 -6.74
C ALA A 112 -11.94 -8.70 -5.92
N GLY A 113 -11.72 -8.73 -4.59
CA GLY A 113 -12.36 -9.67 -3.67
C GLY A 113 -11.71 -11.05 -3.59
N SER A 114 -10.69 -11.37 -4.40
CA SER A 114 -10.01 -12.67 -4.36
C SER A 114 -9.41 -13.02 -3.00
N PRO A 115 -8.76 -12.10 -2.25
CA PRO A 115 -8.28 -12.41 -0.89
C PRO A 115 -9.43 -12.68 0.09
N LEU A 116 -10.52 -11.92 0.00
CA LEU A 116 -11.71 -12.15 0.82
C LEU A 116 -12.35 -13.51 0.50
N TYR A 117 -12.37 -13.88 -0.79
CA TYR A 117 -12.87 -15.19 -1.18
C TYR A 117 -12.05 -16.32 -0.52
N LEU A 118 -10.72 -16.28 -0.60
CA LEU A 118 -9.86 -17.28 0.01
C LEU A 118 -9.96 -17.32 1.54
N SER A 119 -10.10 -16.17 2.21
CA SER A 119 -10.16 -16.11 3.67
C SER A 119 -11.37 -16.84 4.26
N LYS A 120 -12.42 -17.12 3.44
CA LYS A 120 -13.60 -17.86 3.85
C LYS A 120 -13.39 -19.38 3.90
N PHE A 121 -12.38 -19.89 3.23
CA PHE A 121 -12.13 -21.33 3.11
C PHE A 121 -10.87 -21.77 3.84
N LEU A 122 -9.88 -20.86 3.97
CA LEU A 122 -8.60 -21.20 4.55
C LEU A 122 -8.56 -20.98 6.06
N ASP A 123 -8.00 -21.94 6.76
CA ASP A 123 -7.72 -21.87 8.20
C ASP A 123 -6.36 -21.23 8.50
N ILE A 124 -5.61 -20.80 7.50
CA ILE A 124 -4.36 -20.03 7.61
C ILE A 124 -4.56 -18.56 7.24
N PRO A 125 -3.72 -17.62 7.74
CA PRO A 125 -3.79 -16.21 7.38
C PRO A 125 -3.73 -15.96 5.87
N VAL A 126 -4.56 -15.03 5.40
CA VAL A 126 -4.53 -14.49 4.03
C VAL A 126 -4.23 -12.99 4.12
N ILE A 127 -3.19 -12.55 3.41
CA ILE A 127 -2.77 -11.15 3.34
C ILE A 127 -3.00 -10.63 1.93
N ASN A 128 -3.78 -9.57 1.79
CA ASN A 128 -4.01 -8.89 0.51
C ASN A 128 -2.78 -8.06 0.11
N ALA A 129 -2.09 -8.47 -0.95
CA ALA A 129 -0.97 -7.74 -1.57
C ALA A 129 -1.40 -6.92 -2.81
N GLY A 130 -2.70 -6.69 -2.95
CA GLY A 130 -3.35 -5.92 -4.00
C GLY A 130 -4.29 -6.77 -4.86
N ASP A 131 -5.57 -6.40 -4.90
CA ASP A 131 -6.63 -7.08 -5.64
C ASP A 131 -7.38 -6.12 -6.58
N GLY A 132 -7.22 -6.29 -7.87
CA GLY A 132 -7.87 -5.47 -8.90
C GLY A 132 -7.67 -3.97 -8.68
N ALA A 133 -8.74 -3.20 -8.78
CA ALA A 133 -8.81 -1.78 -8.39
C ALA A 133 -9.37 -1.57 -6.99
N HIS A 134 -9.49 -2.63 -6.18
CA HIS A 134 -10.17 -2.62 -4.88
C HIS A 134 -9.25 -2.07 -3.77
N GLU A 135 -8.33 -2.89 -3.22
CA GLU A 135 -7.44 -2.43 -2.15
C GLU A 135 -6.01 -3.00 -2.24
N HIS A 136 -5.08 -2.30 -1.61
CA HIS A 136 -3.72 -2.73 -1.30
C HIS A 136 -3.37 -2.32 0.13
N PRO A 137 -3.88 -3.03 1.15
CA PRO A 137 -3.83 -2.59 2.55
C PRO A 137 -2.44 -2.25 3.05
N THR A 138 -1.44 -3.11 2.76
CA THR A 138 -0.07 -2.85 3.20
C THR A 138 0.57 -1.64 2.53
N GLN A 139 0.07 -1.19 1.38
CA GLN A 139 0.51 0.06 0.78
C GLN A 139 -0.10 1.26 1.51
N GLY A 140 -1.40 1.28 1.77
CA GLY A 140 -2.02 2.35 2.55
C GLY A 140 -1.41 2.47 3.96
N LEU A 141 -1.10 1.34 4.61
CA LEU A 141 -0.44 1.32 5.92
C LEU A 141 0.98 1.90 5.88
N LEU A 142 1.80 1.54 4.87
CA LEU A 142 3.15 2.10 4.78
C LEU A 142 3.14 3.58 4.39
N ASP A 143 2.17 4.00 3.58
CA ASP A 143 2.00 5.40 3.20
C ASP A 143 1.65 6.24 4.43
N THR A 144 0.64 5.82 5.21
CA THR A 144 0.25 6.51 6.46
C THR A 144 1.33 6.42 7.53
N PHE A 145 2.07 5.32 7.63
CA PHE A 145 3.22 5.20 8.52
C PHE A 145 4.32 6.21 8.16
N THR A 146 4.64 6.37 6.88
CA THR A 146 5.62 7.36 6.41
C THR A 146 5.15 8.79 6.71
N MET A 147 3.88 9.10 6.47
CA MET A 147 3.30 10.39 6.80
C MET A 147 3.40 10.69 8.31
N LEU A 148 3.13 9.70 9.17
CA LEU A 148 3.21 9.85 10.63
C LEU A 148 4.63 10.13 11.11
N GLU A 149 5.65 9.53 10.49
CA GLU A 149 7.05 9.81 10.83
C GLU A 149 7.45 11.27 10.57
N HIS A 150 6.90 11.88 9.51
CA HIS A 150 7.20 13.28 9.17
C HIS A 150 6.31 14.29 9.90
N LEU A 151 5.06 13.96 10.17
CA LEU A 151 4.06 14.91 10.67
C LEU A 151 3.68 14.67 12.15
N GLY A 152 4.07 13.55 12.73
CA GLY A 152 3.74 13.15 14.11
C GLY A 152 2.26 12.74 14.30
N SER A 153 1.32 13.45 13.69
CA SER A 153 -0.11 13.17 13.74
C SER A 153 -0.76 13.49 12.40
N LEU A 154 -1.74 12.69 11.98
CA LEU A 154 -2.50 12.96 10.76
C LEU A 154 -3.83 13.66 11.01
N LYS A 155 -4.25 13.82 12.27
CA LYS A 155 -5.50 14.50 12.60
C LYS A 155 -5.52 15.95 12.10
N GLY A 156 -6.45 16.27 11.20
CA GLY A 156 -6.60 17.59 10.58
C GLY A 156 -5.54 17.93 9.51
N ARG A 157 -4.56 17.05 9.23
CA ARG A 157 -3.54 17.28 8.21
C ARG A 157 -4.14 17.26 6.82
N LYS A 158 -3.71 18.18 5.96
CA LYS A 158 -4.19 18.31 4.57
C LYS A 158 -3.38 17.39 3.66
N VAL A 159 -4.03 16.33 3.19
CA VAL A 159 -3.43 15.33 2.30
C VAL A 159 -4.09 15.41 0.94
N VAL A 160 -3.29 15.64 -0.10
CA VAL A 160 -3.73 15.59 -1.50
C VAL A 160 -3.32 14.25 -2.10
N ILE A 161 -4.28 13.54 -2.70
CA ILE A 161 -4.02 12.37 -3.54
C ILE A 161 -4.30 12.79 -4.98
N LEU A 162 -3.25 12.80 -5.83
CA LEU A 162 -3.27 13.36 -7.17
C LEU A 162 -3.06 12.27 -8.22
N GLY A 163 -3.99 12.14 -9.16
CA GLY A 163 -3.81 11.30 -10.34
C GLY A 163 -5.00 10.43 -10.71
N ASP A 164 -4.74 9.18 -11.08
CA ASP A 164 -5.75 8.19 -11.43
C ASP A 164 -6.36 7.58 -10.15
N ILE A 165 -7.39 8.21 -9.63
CA ILE A 165 -8.09 7.76 -8.41
C ILE A 165 -9.01 6.57 -8.73
N LEU A 166 -9.72 6.64 -9.85
CA LEU A 166 -10.79 5.70 -10.21
C LEU A 166 -10.29 4.24 -10.28
N PHE A 167 -9.12 4.03 -10.90
CA PHE A 167 -8.53 2.70 -11.10
C PHE A 167 -7.45 2.35 -10.07
N SER A 168 -7.21 3.22 -9.10
CA SER A 168 -6.15 3.04 -8.11
C SER A 168 -6.62 2.36 -6.84
N ARG A 169 -6.25 1.09 -6.65
CA ARG A 169 -6.38 0.39 -5.36
C ARG A 169 -5.61 1.08 -4.22
N VAL A 170 -4.52 1.79 -4.54
CA VAL A 170 -3.74 2.53 -3.55
C VAL A 170 -4.50 3.75 -3.06
N ALA A 171 -5.20 4.48 -3.96
CA ALA A 171 -6.07 5.58 -3.56
C ALA A 171 -7.13 5.11 -2.55
N ARG A 172 -7.84 4.02 -2.85
CA ARG A 172 -8.89 3.48 -1.97
C ARG A 172 -8.36 3.11 -0.60
N SER A 173 -7.28 2.34 -0.53
CA SER A 173 -6.65 2.00 0.76
C SER A 173 -6.21 3.22 1.54
N ASN A 174 -5.64 4.23 0.88
CA ASN A 174 -5.25 5.48 1.56
C ASN A 174 -6.45 6.29 2.01
N ILE A 175 -7.55 6.35 1.25
CA ILE A 175 -8.79 7.03 1.66
C ILE A 175 -9.28 6.41 2.98
N HIS A 176 -9.42 5.07 3.05
CA HIS A 176 -9.89 4.39 4.27
C HIS A 176 -8.96 4.62 5.47
N ALA A 177 -7.64 4.52 5.29
CA ALA A 177 -6.70 4.73 6.37
C ALA A 177 -6.66 6.20 6.85
N LEU A 178 -6.56 7.15 5.92
CA LEU A 178 -6.43 8.57 6.22
C LEU A 178 -7.69 9.15 6.87
N THR A 179 -8.87 8.77 6.42
CA THR A 179 -10.14 9.22 7.03
C THR A 179 -10.26 8.72 8.47
N LYS A 180 -9.86 7.47 8.75
CA LYS A 180 -9.83 6.92 10.11
C LYS A 180 -8.80 7.60 11.01
N LEU A 181 -7.65 8.00 10.44
CA LEU A 181 -6.61 8.76 11.14
C LEU A 181 -6.95 10.25 11.28
N GLY A 182 -8.12 10.68 10.76
CA GLY A 182 -8.64 12.04 10.89
C GLY A 182 -7.99 13.06 9.97
N ALA A 183 -7.35 12.66 8.88
CA ALA A 183 -6.78 13.56 7.89
C ALA A 183 -7.87 14.21 7.03
N ALA A 184 -7.62 15.44 6.58
CA ALA A 184 -8.44 16.15 5.60
C ALA A 184 -7.94 15.80 4.19
N VAL A 185 -8.56 14.79 3.56
CA VAL A 185 -8.16 14.27 2.26
C VAL A 185 -8.84 15.02 1.13
N THR A 186 -8.08 15.43 0.12
CA THR A 186 -8.58 15.99 -1.14
C THR A 186 -8.06 15.13 -2.30
N LEU A 187 -8.98 14.61 -3.11
CA LEU A 187 -8.67 13.86 -4.33
C LEU A 187 -8.62 14.84 -5.50
N VAL A 188 -7.55 14.77 -6.30
CA VAL A 188 -7.32 15.71 -7.39
C VAL A 188 -6.98 14.98 -8.68
N GLY A 189 -7.53 15.45 -9.80
CA GLY A 189 -7.27 14.92 -11.13
C GLY A 189 -8.37 15.27 -12.13
N PRO A 190 -8.29 14.75 -13.35
CA PRO A 190 -9.36 14.90 -14.34
C PRO A 190 -10.71 14.40 -13.81
N SER A 191 -11.80 15.06 -14.18
CA SER A 191 -13.15 14.69 -13.71
C SER A 191 -13.53 13.26 -14.06
N THR A 192 -13.00 12.72 -15.16
CA THR A 192 -13.17 11.34 -15.59
C THR A 192 -12.43 10.31 -14.71
N LEU A 193 -11.39 10.73 -14.02
CA LEU A 193 -10.59 9.89 -13.11
C LEU A 193 -10.87 10.16 -11.63
N VAL A 194 -11.53 11.28 -11.32
CA VAL A 194 -11.91 11.68 -9.95
C VAL A 194 -13.38 12.08 -9.93
N PRO A 195 -14.30 11.13 -10.13
CA PRO A 195 -15.73 11.42 -10.14
C PRO A 195 -16.24 11.87 -8.75
N PRO A 196 -17.30 12.71 -8.71
CA PRO A 196 -17.79 13.34 -7.47
C PRO A 196 -18.26 12.37 -6.38
N TRP A 197 -18.70 11.16 -6.74
CA TRP A 197 -19.19 10.18 -5.76
C TRP A 197 -18.13 9.72 -4.75
N PHE A 198 -16.84 9.98 -4.99
CA PHE A 198 -15.81 9.76 -3.96
C PHE A 198 -16.06 10.58 -2.68
N THR A 199 -16.84 11.64 -2.74
CA THR A 199 -17.22 12.41 -1.54
C THR A 199 -17.98 11.58 -0.51
N ASP A 200 -18.65 10.51 -0.92
CA ASP A 200 -19.37 9.58 -0.03
C ASP A 200 -18.41 8.82 0.90
N LEU A 201 -17.11 8.78 0.57
CA LEU A 201 -16.06 8.23 1.42
C LEU A 201 -15.49 9.23 2.45
N GLY A 202 -16.13 10.40 2.62
CA GLY A 202 -15.72 11.41 3.59
C GLY A 202 -14.51 12.26 3.16
N VAL A 203 -14.23 12.33 1.87
CA VAL A 203 -13.12 13.10 1.28
C VAL A 203 -13.63 14.24 0.39
N LYS A 204 -12.77 15.21 0.07
CA LYS A 204 -13.06 16.25 -0.91
C LYS A 204 -12.62 15.82 -2.30
N VAL A 205 -13.34 16.27 -3.32
CA VAL A 205 -12.97 16.16 -4.74
C VAL A 205 -12.69 17.54 -5.29
N SER A 206 -11.60 17.69 -6.01
CA SER A 206 -11.22 18.94 -6.70
C SER A 206 -10.61 18.66 -8.06
N HIS A 207 -10.88 19.53 -9.02
CA HIS A 207 -10.24 19.55 -10.33
C HIS A 207 -9.31 20.76 -10.50
N ASP A 208 -9.21 21.61 -9.47
CA ASP A 208 -8.27 22.74 -9.40
C ASP A 208 -7.01 22.33 -8.63
N LEU A 209 -5.98 21.98 -9.40
CA LEU A 209 -4.70 21.53 -8.87
C LEU A 209 -4.02 22.64 -8.04
N ARG A 210 -4.06 23.90 -8.49
CA ARG A 210 -3.35 25.00 -7.83
C ARG A 210 -3.90 25.26 -6.42
N SER A 211 -5.22 25.36 -6.31
CA SER A 211 -5.89 25.55 -5.02
C SER A 211 -5.63 24.36 -4.07
N ALA A 212 -5.65 23.14 -4.59
CA ALA A 212 -5.44 21.95 -3.78
C ALA A 212 -4.00 21.84 -3.25
N LEU A 213 -3.00 22.24 -4.03
CA LEU A 213 -1.58 22.14 -3.64
C LEU A 213 -1.17 23.22 -2.63
N ALA A 214 -1.79 24.40 -2.65
CA ALA A 214 -1.35 25.57 -1.87
C ALA A 214 -1.25 25.30 -0.36
N ASP A 215 -2.16 24.50 0.17
CA ASP A 215 -2.27 24.20 1.60
C ASP A 215 -1.88 22.75 1.94
N ALA A 216 -1.52 21.95 0.95
CA ALA A 216 -1.20 20.53 1.15
C ALA A 216 0.05 20.37 2.02
N GLU A 217 -0.01 19.50 3.02
CA GLU A 217 1.13 19.08 3.82
C GLU A 217 1.72 17.76 3.29
N VAL A 218 0.90 16.99 2.58
CA VAL A 218 1.29 15.78 1.85
C VAL A 218 0.69 15.83 0.46
N VAL A 219 1.52 15.58 -0.55
CA VAL A 219 1.08 15.35 -1.93
C VAL A 219 1.49 13.95 -2.34
N MET A 220 0.51 13.05 -2.39
CA MET A 220 0.70 11.69 -2.86
C MET A 220 0.25 11.58 -4.32
N LEU A 221 1.21 11.37 -5.20
CA LEU A 221 1.00 11.18 -6.63
C LEU A 221 0.68 9.72 -6.94
N LEU A 222 -0.16 9.50 -7.92
CA LEU A 222 -0.53 8.18 -8.40
C LEU A 222 -0.17 8.01 -9.87
N ARG A 223 0.30 6.83 -10.22
CA ARG A 223 0.57 6.45 -11.61
C ARG A 223 -0.74 6.37 -12.41
N ILE A 224 -0.71 6.83 -13.64
CA ILE A 224 -1.81 6.57 -14.59
C ILE A 224 -1.80 5.08 -14.97
N GLN A 225 -2.93 4.42 -14.73
CA GLN A 225 -3.08 2.95 -14.86
C GLN A 225 -3.55 2.57 -16.27
N HIS A 226 -2.72 2.80 -17.30
CA HIS A 226 -3.10 2.50 -18.70
C HIS A 226 -3.60 1.08 -18.91
N GLU A 227 -2.98 0.13 -18.23
CA GLU A 227 -3.32 -1.29 -18.32
C GLU A 227 -4.71 -1.65 -17.78
N ARG A 228 -5.35 -0.75 -17.02
CA ARG A 228 -6.69 -0.93 -16.45
C ARG A 228 -7.76 -0.11 -17.15
N GLN A 229 -7.36 0.76 -18.06
CA GLN A 229 -8.26 1.63 -18.79
C GLN A 229 -8.59 0.99 -20.13
N SER A 230 -9.85 0.54 -20.33
CA SER A 230 -10.32 -0.06 -21.57
C SER A 230 -10.61 0.96 -22.69
N SER A 231 -10.69 2.26 -22.36
CA SER A 231 -10.92 3.36 -23.31
C SER A 231 -10.53 4.69 -22.66
N GLY A 232 -10.17 5.70 -23.48
CA GLY A 232 -9.61 6.97 -23.05
C GLY A 232 -10.49 7.75 -22.06
N HIS A 233 -10.07 7.71 -20.80
CA HIS A 233 -10.64 8.56 -19.74
C HIS A 233 -10.04 9.97 -19.73
N PHE A 234 -9.03 10.21 -20.56
CA PHE A 234 -8.45 11.52 -20.87
C PHE A 234 -7.84 11.47 -22.29
N PRO A 235 -7.76 12.59 -23.00
CA PRO A 235 -7.39 12.61 -24.42
C PRO A 235 -5.98 12.12 -24.71
N SER A 236 -4.99 12.46 -23.86
CA SER A 236 -3.61 12.01 -24.02
C SER A 236 -2.80 12.14 -22.72
N LEU A 237 -1.69 11.41 -22.62
CA LEU A 237 -0.70 11.60 -21.53
C LEU A 237 -0.15 13.03 -21.52
N GLY A 238 0.09 13.63 -22.69
CA GLY A 238 0.55 15.00 -22.80
C GLY A 238 -0.42 16.00 -22.20
N GLU A 239 -1.73 15.81 -22.39
CA GLU A 239 -2.74 16.64 -21.75
C GLU A 239 -2.80 16.41 -20.24
N TYR A 240 -2.77 15.18 -19.78
CA TYR A 240 -2.68 14.89 -18.35
C TYR A 240 -1.46 15.59 -17.72
N THR A 241 -0.27 15.43 -18.31
CA THR A 241 0.96 16.05 -17.83
C THR A 241 0.85 17.57 -17.81
N SER A 242 0.29 18.15 -18.89
CA SER A 242 0.14 19.61 -19.01
C SER A 242 -0.86 20.19 -17.99
N MET A 243 -1.87 19.42 -17.55
CA MET A 243 -2.88 19.86 -16.60
C MET A 243 -2.59 19.46 -15.15
N PHE A 244 -2.10 18.24 -14.90
CA PHE A 244 -2.01 17.64 -13.57
C PHE A 244 -0.60 17.14 -13.19
N GLY A 245 0.36 17.01 -14.13
CA GLY A 245 1.72 16.60 -13.79
C GLY A 245 2.40 17.57 -12.83
N LEU A 246 3.04 17.08 -11.77
CA LEU A 246 3.79 17.90 -10.83
C LEU A 246 5.19 18.21 -11.40
N ASN A 247 5.34 19.41 -11.93
CA ASN A 247 6.57 19.94 -12.50
C ASN A 247 7.19 21.03 -11.62
N LYS A 248 8.37 21.52 -11.98
CA LYS A 248 9.10 22.55 -11.24
C LYS A 248 8.28 23.83 -11.00
N THR A 249 7.51 24.28 -11.98
CA THR A 249 6.64 25.48 -11.84
C THR A 249 5.56 25.23 -10.77
N ARG A 250 4.93 24.07 -10.79
CA ARG A 250 3.86 23.70 -9.84
C ARG A 250 4.38 23.35 -8.46
N ALA A 251 5.63 22.90 -8.37
CA ALA A 251 6.30 22.74 -7.07
C ALA A 251 6.35 24.07 -6.30
N GLY A 252 6.44 25.20 -7.00
CA GLY A 252 6.34 26.52 -6.39
C GLY A 252 4.96 26.87 -5.81
N TRP A 253 3.92 26.06 -6.04
CA TRP A 253 2.60 26.21 -5.43
C TRP A 253 2.45 25.44 -4.13
N LEU A 254 3.39 24.52 -3.83
CA LEU A 254 3.34 23.68 -2.63
C LEU A 254 3.65 24.50 -1.38
N ASN A 255 3.05 24.08 -0.26
CA ASN A 255 3.54 24.47 1.04
C ASN A 255 5.04 24.10 1.17
N PRO A 256 5.91 25.02 1.62
CA PRO A 256 7.35 24.75 1.75
C PRO A 256 7.72 23.55 2.64
N LYS A 257 6.80 23.08 3.47
CA LYS A 257 6.97 21.91 4.35
C LYS A 257 6.26 20.66 3.81
N ALA A 258 5.65 20.72 2.62
CA ALA A 258 4.95 19.58 2.06
C ALA A 258 5.91 18.46 1.71
N ILE A 259 5.51 17.22 1.98
CA ILE A 259 6.23 16.03 1.52
C ILE A 259 5.58 15.49 0.24
N ILE A 260 6.42 14.99 -0.66
CA ILE A 260 6.00 14.36 -1.92
C ILE A 260 6.15 12.85 -1.80
N MET A 261 5.08 12.14 -2.11
CA MET A 261 4.97 10.69 -2.02
C MET A 261 4.53 10.08 -3.35
N HIS A 262 4.92 8.82 -3.59
CA HIS A 262 4.49 8.05 -4.74
C HIS A 262 4.62 6.54 -4.46
N PRO A 263 3.57 5.71 -4.62
CA PRO A 263 3.63 4.27 -4.33
C PRO A 263 4.46 3.48 -5.35
N GLY A 264 4.87 4.12 -6.45
CA GLY A 264 5.63 3.53 -7.56
C GLY A 264 4.83 2.50 -8.40
N PRO A 265 5.31 2.18 -9.61
CA PRO A 265 6.43 2.81 -10.30
C PRO A 265 6.10 4.24 -10.73
N ILE A 266 7.12 5.07 -10.86
CA ILE A 266 6.97 6.46 -11.34
C ILE A 266 7.09 6.47 -12.87
N ASN A 267 6.17 7.14 -13.57
CA ASN A 267 6.36 7.54 -14.95
C ASN A 267 6.96 8.96 -14.95
N ARG A 268 8.29 9.04 -14.92
CA ARG A 268 9.01 10.31 -14.86
C ARG A 268 8.67 11.20 -16.05
N GLY A 269 8.36 12.46 -15.80
CA GLY A 269 7.91 13.42 -16.82
C GLY A 269 6.41 13.31 -17.18
N VAL A 270 5.66 12.43 -16.53
CA VAL A 270 4.20 12.33 -16.67
C VAL A 270 3.51 12.86 -15.41
N GLU A 271 3.46 12.07 -14.34
CA GLU A 271 2.86 12.51 -13.07
C GLU A 271 3.79 13.38 -12.23
N ILE A 272 5.12 13.25 -12.41
CA ILE A 272 6.13 14.03 -11.67
C ILE A 272 7.41 14.17 -12.47
N ASP A 273 8.04 15.33 -12.41
CA ASP A 273 9.39 15.55 -12.94
C ASP A 273 10.46 14.82 -12.13
N SER A 274 11.53 14.38 -12.80
CA SER A 274 12.62 13.63 -12.17
C SER A 274 13.28 14.39 -11.02
N GLU A 275 13.51 15.69 -11.19
CA GLU A 275 14.13 16.54 -10.16
C GLU A 275 13.30 16.58 -8.87
N LEU A 276 11.97 16.56 -8.98
CA LEU A 276 11.07 16.56 -7.82
C LEU A 276 10.96 15.18 -7.17
N ALA A 277 10.97 14.12 -7.98
CA ALA A 277 10.93 12.75 -7.46
C ALA A 277 12.18 12.40 -6.63
N ASP A 278 13.32 13.02 -6.95
CA ASP A 278 14.60 12.81 -6.28
C ASP A 278 15.00 14.00 -5.38
N GLY A 279 14.13 15.03 -5.26
CA GLY A 279 14.37 16.26 -4.50
C GLY A 279 14.17 16.12 -2.97
N GLU A 280 14.50 17.19 -2.24
CA GLU A 280 14.46 17.24 -0.77
C GLU A 280 13.08 17.01 -0.14
N HIS A 281 12.01 17.34 -0.86
CA HIS A 281 10.62 17.10 -0.40
C HIS A 281 10.16 15.66 -0.64
N SER A 282 10.91 14.87 -1.40
CA SER A 282 10.54 13.51 -1.78
C SER A 282 10.88 12.52 -0.67
N VAL A 283 9.86 11.80 -0.19
CA VAL A 283 10.01 10.69 0.77
C VAL A 283 9.73 9.33 0.11
N ILE A 284 9.81 9.26 -1.21
CA ILE A 284 9.45 8.08 -2.01
C ILE A 284 10.31 6.86 -1.64
N LEU A 285 11.63 7.04 -1.44
CA LEU A 285 12.51 5.95 -1.05
C LEU A 285 12.31 5.54 0.41
N GLU A 286 11.89 6.46 1.28
CA GLU A 286 11.49 6.12 2.65
C GLU A 286 10.24 5.23 2.67
N GLN A 287 9.24 5.51 1.80
CA GLN A 287 8.08 4.62 1.65
C GLN A 287 8.52 3.18 1.33
N VAL A 288 9.53 3.00 0.46
CA VAL A 288 10.05 1.67 0.12
C VAL A 288 10.65 0.98 1.35
N THR A 289 11.47 1.69 2.12
CA THR A 289 12.09 1.17 3.34
C THR A 289 11.05 0.87 4.41
N ASN A 290 10.13 1.80 4.67
CA ASN A 290 9.02 1.65 5.61
C ASN A 290 8.11 0.48 5.23
N GLY A 291 7.98 0.22 3.93
CA GLY A 291 7.23 -0.91 3.41
C GLY A 291 7.72 -2.27 3.89
N ILE A 292 9.02 -2.42 4.20
CA ILE A 292 9.55 -3.67 4.78
C ILE A 292 9.08 -3.80 6.23
N ALA A 293 9.24 -2.74 7.04
CA ALA A 293 8.85 -2.74 8.45
C ALA A 293 7.34 -2.98 8.65
N VAL A 294 6.50 -2.32 7.85
CA VAL A 294 5.03 -2.49 7.90
C VAL A 294 4.64 -3.91 7.50
N ARG A 295 5.25 -4.49 6.45
CA ARG A 295 4.97 -5.89 6.08
C ARG A 295 5.46 -6.88 7.12
N MET A 296 6.60 -6.62 7.78
CA MET A 296 7.02 -7.41 8.94
C MET A 296 5.97 -7.37 10.05
N ALA A 297 5.45 -6.20 10.40
CA ALA A 297 4.39 -6.04 11.40
C ALA A 297 3.14 -6.83 11.02
N VAL A 298 2.66 -6.71 9.79
CA VAL A 298 1.47 -7.44 9.30
C VAL A 298 1.67 -8.95 9.36
N LEU A 299 2.79 -9.46 8.82
CA LEU A 299 3.07 -10.90 8.82
C LEU A 299 3.15 -11.45 10.26
N PHE A 300 3.82 -10.72 11.15
CA PHE A 300 3.97 -11.08 12.55
C PHE A 300 2.62 -11.12 13.29
N LEU A 301 1.85 -10.04 13.21
CA LEU A 301 0.57 -9.91 13.89
C LEU A 301 -0.45 -10.95 13.39
N CYS A 302 -0.60 -11.10 12.08
CA CYS A 302 -1.51 -12.07 11.49
C CYS A 302 -1.09 -13.53 11.73
N SER A 303 0.16 -13.78 12.13
CA SER A 303 0.63 -15.10 12.61
C SER A 303 0.37 -15.35 14.09
N GLY A 304 -0.38 -14.47 14.79
CA GLY A 304 -0.69 -14.57 16.21
C GLY A 304 0.32 -13.86 17.13
N GLY A 305 1.26 -13.11 16.58
CA GLY A 305 2.20 -12.28 17.35
C GLY A 305 1.47 -11.14 18.07
N GLN A 306 2.03 -10.69 19.19
CA GLN A 306 1.47 -9.58 19.98
C GLN A 306 2.44 -8.39 19.96
N PRO A 307 1.96 -7.14 19.86
CA PRO A 307 2.80 -5.96 19.75
C PRO A 307 3.86 -5.86 20.89
N GLU A 308 3.46 -6.20 22.11
CA GLU A 308 4.31 -6.10 23.30
C GLU A 308 5.56 -6.99 23.22
N SER A 309 5.48 -8.14 22.55
CA SER A 309 6.61 -9.07 22.45
C SER A 309 7.74 -8.55 21.57
N VAL A 310 7.45 -7.65 20.63
CA VAL A 310 8.48 -7.02 19.78
C VAL A 310 9.13 -5.83 20.49
N MET A 311 8.35 -5.07 21.28
CA MET A 311 8.86 -3.90 22.00
C MET A 311 9.90 -4.28 23.07
N GLN A 312 9.83 -5.48 23.64
CA GLN A 312 10.81 -5.97 24.63
C GLN A 312 12.15 -6.36 24.00
N THR A 313 12.19 -6.58 22.69
CA THR A 313 13.39 -6.99 21.94
C THR A 313 13.98 -5.86 21.08
N SER A 314 13.32 -4.72 20.98
CA SER A 314 13.72 -3.54 20.21
C SER A 314 14.46 -2.51 21.05
#